data_de37c0b3cda65b5f0ec9244bc0be8985
#
_entry.id   de37c0b3cda65b5f0ec9244bc0be8985
#
_cell.length_a   1.000
_cell.length_b   1.000
_cell.length_c   1.000
_cell.angle_alpha   90.00
_cell.angle_beta   90.00
_cell.angle_gamma   90.00
#
_symmetry.space_group_name_H-M   'P 1'
#
loop_
_entity.id
_entity.type
_entity.pdbx_description
1 polymer ?
#
loop_
_entity_poly.entity_id
_entity_poly.type
_entity_poly.pdbx_seq_one_letter_code
_entity_poly.pdbx_strand_id
1 'polypeptide(L)'
;MLASRPEGDTRFRNQSKTMTARQKALIIDDEPDIRELLEITLGRMKLDTRSARNLKEARELLAREHYDLCLTDMRLPDGSGLELVQHIQQQYPQLPVAMITAYGSLDTAIGALKAGAFDFLTKPVDLNRLRELVSTALRLRAPDAALMAVP
;
A
#
# COMPACT_ATOMS: atom_id res chain seq x y z
N MET A 1 22.21 -20.28 -20.45
CA MET A 1 22.17 -19.83 -20.36
C MET A 1 21.80 -19.60 -20.19
N LEU A 2 21.74 -19.63 -19.83
CA LEU A 2 21.54 -19.08 -19.54
C LEU A 2 21.23 -18.64 -19.31
N ALA A 3 21.18 -18.65 -19.24
CA ALA A 3 20.94 -17.89 -18.91
C ALA A 3 20.43 -17.38 -18.81
N SER A 4 20.36 -17.37 -18.75
CA SER A 4 20.03 -16.56 -18.61
C SER A 4 19.32 -16.17 -18.34
N ARG A 5 19.30 -16.06 -18.05
CA ARG A 5 19.01 -15.40 -17.69
C ARG A 5 18.59 -14.99 -17.39
N PRO A 6 18.77 -15.03 -17.39
CA PRO A 6 18.60 -14.29 -16.97
C PRO A 6 18.08 -13.82 -16.72
N GLU A 7 18.08 -13.62 -16.44
CA GLU A 7 18.01 -13.01 -16.17
C GLU A 7 17.52 -12.92 -15.84
N GLY A 8 17.62 -13.03 -15.82
CA GLY A 8 17.74 -12.73 -15.31
C GLY A 8 17.32 -12.90 -14.85
N ASP A 9 17.52 -12.78 -14.54
CA ASP A 9 17.61 -12.70 -14.05
C ASP A 9 17.46 -12.76 -13.54
N THR A 10 17.56 -12.67 -13.34
CA THR A 10 17.80 -12.44 -12.76
C THR A 10 17.46 -12.45 -12.39
N ARG A 11 17.60 -12.55 -12.20
CA ARG A 11 17.70 -12.30 -11.78
C ARG A 11 17.52 -12.66 -11.38
N PHE A 12 17.48 -12.57 -10.95
CA PHE A 12 17.67 -12.59 -10.48
C PHE A 12 17.68 -12.84 -10.15
N ARG A 13 17.85 -12.92 -9.84
CA ARG A 13 18.17 -12.77 -9.23
C ARG A 13 18.14 -12.95 -8.72
N ASN A 14 18.17 -12.78 -8.20
CA ASN A 14 18.32 -12.55 -7.40
C ASN A 14 18.16 -12.68 -6.88
N GLN A 15 18.16 -12.65 -6.52
CA GLN A 15 18.21 -12.42 -5.73
C GLN A 15 17.95 -12.65 -5.13
N SER A 16 18.10 -12.83 -4.85
CA SER A 16 17.93 -12.69 -4.10
C SER A 16 17.40 -12.86 -3.82
N LYS A 17 17.54 -13.08 -3.66
CA LYS A 17 17.08 -12.90 -3.29
C LYS A 17 16.38 -12.76 -2.72
N THR A 18 15.93 -13.32 -2.73
CA THR A 18 15.19 -13.32 -1.58
C THR A 18 15.21 -12.09 -0.78
N MET A 19 16.13 -11.88 -0.12
CA MET A 19 16.33 -10.70 0.67
C MET A 19 16.26 -9.47 -0.15
N THR A 20 16.23 -9.64 -1.41
CA THR A 20 16.22 -8.53 -2.32
C THR A 20 14.88 -8.28 -2.91
N ALA A 21 13.87 -9.05 -2.50
CA ALA A 21 12.54 -8.80 -2.98
C ALA A 21 12.09 -7.42 -2.49
N ARG A 22 11.58 -6.60 -3.40
CA ARG A 22 11.11 -5.27 -3.06
C ARG A 22 9.78 -5.38 -2.34
N GLN A 23 9.56 -4.45 -1.42
CA GLN A 23 8.25 -4.32 -0.80
C GLN A 23 7.26 -3.81 -1.82
N LYS A 24 5.99 -4.16 -1.63
CA LYS A 24 4.96 -3.92 -2.62
C LYS A 24 3.78 -3.17 -2.00
N ALA A 25 3.31 -2.16 -2.70
CA ALA A 25 2.18 -1.35 -2.27
C ALA A 25 1.02 -1.48 -3.24
N LEU A 26 -0.18 -1.54 -2.69
CA LEU A 26 -1.41 -1.52 -3.47
C LEU A 26 -2.05 -0.15 -3.34
N ILE A 27 -2.36 0.47 -4.47
CA ILE A 27 -2.93 1.81 -4.54
C ILE A 27 -4.33 1.71 -5.15
N ILE A 28 -5.34 2.22 -4.44
CA ILE A 28 -6.72 2.18 -4.92
C ILE A 28 -7.27 3.60 -5.00
N ASP A 29 -7.52 4.06 -6.21
CA ASP A 29 -8.09 5.38 -6.47
C ASP A 29 -8.63 5.38 -7.89
N ASP A 30 -9.81 5.95 -8.10
CA ASP A 30 -10.39 5.98 -9.43
C ASP A 30 -9.85 7.11 -10.31
N GLU A 31 -9.08 8.04 -9.73
CA GLU A 31 -8.47 9.14 -10.47
C GLU A 31 -7.10 8.74 -11.02
N PRO A 32 -6.93 8.70 -12.35
CA PRO A 32 -5.66 8.27 -12.93
C PRO A 32 -4.47 9.13 -12.50
N ASP A 33 -4.68 10.45 -12.37
CA ASP A 33 -3.61 11.36 -12.00
C ASP A 33 -3.09 11.06 -10.59
N ILE A 34 -3.99 10.73 -9.68
CA ILE A 34 -3.60 10.39 -8.31
C ILE A 34 -2.85 9.07 -8.30
N ARG A 35 -3.36 8.06 -9.02
CA ARG A 35 -2.66 6.78 -9.11
C ARG A 35 -1.24 6.96 -9.62
N GLU A 36 -1.08 7.76 -10.67
CA GLU A 36 0.24 8.00 -11.25
C GLU A 36 1.16 8.70 -10.26
N LEU A 37 0.66 9.73 -9.57
CA LEU A 37 1.45 10.45 -8.58
C LEU A 37 1.95 9.51 -7.48
N LEU A 38 1.07 8.67 -6.97
CA LEU A 38 1.42 7.74 -5.91
C LEU A 38 2.40 6.69 -6.42
N GLU A 39 2.18 6.16 -7.62
CA GLU A 39 3.07 5.17 -8.20
C GLU A 39 4.49 5.71 -8.37
N ILE A 40 4.60 6.93 -8.87
CA ILE A 40 5.91 7.55 -9.06
C ILE A 40 6.59 7.77 -7.72
N THR A 41 5.85 8.33 -6.77
CA THR A 41 6.42 8.64 -5.46
C THR A 41 6.90 7.38 -4.74
N LEU A 42 6.07 6.35 -4.71
CA LEU A 42 6.43 5.10 -4.06
C LEU A 42 7.53 4.36 -4.82
N GLY A 43 7.53 4.46 -6.16
CA GLY A 43 8.60 3.89 -6.95
C GLY A 43 9.97 4.49 -6.59
N ARG A 44 9.99 5.80 -6.34
CA ARG A 44 11.22 6.47 -5.90
C ARG A 44 11.67 6.03 -4.52
N MET A 45 10.74 5.50 -3.72
CA MET A 45 11.06 4.93 -2.41
C MET A 45 11.40 3.44 -2.50
N LYS A 46 11.57 2.93 -3.71
CA LYS A 46 11.99 1.54 -3.98
C LYS A 46 10.90 0.52 -3.71
N LEU A 47 9.65 0.93 -3.86
CA LEU A 47 8.52 0.02 -3.74
C LEU A 47 8.00 -0.37 -5.12
N ASP A 48 7.62 -1.63 -5.26
CA ASP A 48 6.83 -2.05 -6.41
C ASP A 48 5.39 -1.67 -6.12
N THR A 49 4.65 -1.28 -7.15
CA THR A 49 3.26 -0.87 -6.96
C THR A 49 2.33 -1.64 -7.88
N ARG A 50 1.12 -1.84 -7.39
CA ARG A 50 -0.03 -2.26 -8.20
C ARG A 50 -1.13 -1.28 -7.93
N SER A 51 -1.99 -1.04 -8.89
CA SER A 51 -3.07 -0.09 -8.67
C SER A 51 -4.41 -0.66 -9.12
N ALA A 52 -5.46 -0.20 -8.47
CA ALA A 52 -6.82 -0.58 -8.74
C ALA A 52 -7.68 0.68 -8.82
N ARG A 53 -8.71 0.65 -9.65
CA ARG A 53 -9.61 1.77 -9.84
C ARG A 53 -10.86 1.67 -8.99
N ASN A 54 -11.11 0.52 -8.40
CA ASN A 54 -12.35 0.27 -7.66
C ASN A 54 -12.14 -0.87 -6.67
N LEU A 55 -13.17 -1.15 -5.88
CA LEU A 55 -13.11 -2.18 -4.86
C LEU A 55 -12.93 -3.57 -5.45
N LYS A 56 -13.61 -3.84 -6.56
CA LYS A 56 -13.55 -5.15 -7.18
C LYS A 56 -12.11 -5.47 -7.58
N GLU A 57 -11.45 -4.54 -8.29
CA GLU A 57 -10.07 -4.75 -8.70
C GLU A 57 -9.14 -4.89 -7.50
N ALA A 58 -9.39 -4.09 -6.46
CA ALA A 58 -8.57 -4.15 -5.26
C ALA A 58 -8.66 -5.52 -4.61
N ARG A 59 -9.87 -6.06 -4.48
CA ARG A 59 -10.05 -7.38 -3.87
C ARG A 59 -9.39 -8.48 -4.69
N GLU A 60 -9.46 -8.37 -6.01
CA GLU A 60 -8.82 -9.34 -6.89
C GLU A 60 -7.30 -9.33 -6.72
N LEU A 61 -6.72 -8.13 -6.64
CA LEU A 61 -5.28 -8.01 -6.46
C LEU A 61 -4.85 -8.50 -5.08
N LEU A 62 -5.63 -8.20 -4.04
CA LEU A 62 -5.34 -8.68 -2.70
C LEU A 62 -5.35 -10.21 -2.62
N ALA A 63 -6.25 -10.85 -3.36
CA ALA A 63 -6.33 -12.30 -3.38
C ALA A 63 -5.19 -12.93 -4.17
N ARG A 64 -4.56 -12.18 -5.06
CA ARG A 64 -3.57 -12.71 -5.99
C ARG A 64 -2.14 -12.53 -5.53
N GLU A 65 -1.85 -11.43 -4.85
CA GLU A 65 -0.49 -11.07 -4.49
C GLU A 65 -0.43 -10.62 -3.03
N HIS A 66 0.76 -10.68 -2.48
CA HIS A 66 1.05 -10.19 -1.14
C HIS A 66 1.46 -8.71 -1.20
N TYR A 67 1.01 -7.92 -0.24
CA TYR A 67 1.33 -6.49 -0.16
C TYR A 67 1.84 -6.13 1.22
N ASP A 68 2.68 -5.09 1.26
CA ASP A 68 3.26 -4.57 2.49
C ASP A 68 2.60 -3.27 2.94
N LEU A 69 1.82 -2.67 2.04
CA LEU A 69 1.14 -1.40 2.30
C LEU A 69 -0.05 -1.28 1.36
N CYS A 70 -1.14 -0.69 1.85
CA CYS A 70 -2.29 -0.38 1.02
C CYS A 70 -2.70 1.08 1.24
N LEU A 71 -2.91 1.80 0.14
CA LEU A 71 -3.40 3.18 0.17
C LEU A 71 -4.71 3.22 -0.61
N THR A 72 -5.78 3.67 0.02
CA THR A 72 -7.09 3.68 -0.64
C THR A 72 -7.81 5.01 -0.51
N ASP A 73 -8.49 5.41 -1.57
CA ASP A 73 -9.42 6.53 -1.51
C ASP A 73 -10.65 6.14 -0.69
N MET A 74 -11.31 7.12 -0.12
CA MET A 74 -12.55 6.95 0.61
C MET A 74 -13.71 6.60 -0.33
N ARG A 75 -13.80 7.28 -1.47
CA ARG A 75 -14.91 7.10 -2.39
C ARG A 75 -14.46 6.45 -3.68
N LEU A 76 -15.05 5.33 -3.98
CA LEU A 76 -14.74 4.55 -5.17
C LEU A 76 -16.03 4.31 -5.95
N PRO A 77 -15.95 4.03 -7.25
CA PRO A 77 -17.15 3.90 -8.08
C PRO A 77 -18.13 2.83 -7.58
N ASP A 78 -17.60 1.77 -6.95
CA ASP A 78 -18.41 0.64 -6.53
C ASP A 78 -18.51 0.50 -5.01
N GLY A 79 -18.19 1.58 -4.27
CA GLY A 79 -18.40 1.56 -2.83
C GLY A 79 -17.44 2.46 -2.08
N SER A 80 -17.27 2.19 -0.80
CA SER A 80 -16.46 3.01 0.09
C SER A 80 -15.13 2.35 0.40
N GLY A 81 -14.09 3.17 0.48
CA GLY A 81 -12.79 2.70 0.94
C GLY A 81 -12.83 2.13 2.35
N LEU A 82 -13.82 2.54 3.16
CA LEU A 82 -14.00 1.95 4.49
C LEU A 82 -14.31 0.46 4.41
N GLU A 83 -15.08 0.06 3.40
CA GLU A 83 -15.36 -1.36 3.20
C GLU A 83 -14.08 -2.14 2.94
N LEU A 84 -13.17 -1.54 2.17
CA LEU A 84 -11.91 -2.18 1.89
C LEU A 84 -11.03 -2.26 3.14
N VAL A 85 -11.00 -1.20 3.95
CA VAL A 85 -10.26 -1.21 5.20
C VAL A 85 -10.75 -2.35 6.09
N GLN A 86 -12.08 -2.49 6.22
CA GLN A 86 -12.67 -3.55 7.03
C GLN A 86 -12.34 -4.93 6.46
N HIS A 87 -12.40 -5.08 5.16
CA HIS A 87 -12.03 -6.33 4.50
C HIS A 87 -10.58 -6.72 4.80
N ILE A 88 -9.68 -5.74 4.70
CA ILE A 88 -8.27 -5.97 4.98
C ILE A 88 -8.07 -6.36 6.44
N GLN A 89 -8.75 -5.69 7.36
CA GLN A 89 -8.65 -6.03 8.78
C GLN A 89 -9.06 -7.48 9.06
N GLN A 90 -10.07 -7.96 8.35
CA GLN A 90 -10.57 -9.31 8.56
C GLN A 90 -9.71 -10.36 7.87
N GLN A 91 -9.27 -10.09 6.65
CA GLN A 91 -8.60 -11.08 5.81
C GLN A 91 -7.09 -10.95 5.79
N TYR A 92 -6.57 -9.76 6.00
CA TYR A 92 -5.14 -9.48 5.90
C TYR A 92 -4.73 -8.56 7.06
N PRO A 93 -4.88 -9.03 8.32
CA PRO A 93 -4.74 -8.14 9.48
C PRO A 93 -3.35 -7.55 9.66
N GLN A 94 -2.34 -8.11 9.01
CA GLN A 94 -0.99 -7.59 9.13
C GLN A 94 -0.67 -6.55 8.06
N LEU A 95 -1.58 -6.34 7.11
CA LEU A 95 -1.36 -5.36 6.04
C LEU A 95 -1.80 -3.98 6.52
N PRO A 96 -0.86 -3.04 6.69
CA PRO A 96 -1.24 -1.67 7.07
C PRO A 96 -1.95 -1.00 5.92
N VAL A 97 -3.03 -0.31 6.24
CA VAL A 97 -3.82 0.41 5.24
C VAL A 97 -4.04 1.84 5.71
N ALA A 98 -3.84 2.79 4.80
CA ALA A 98 -4.07 4.21 5.05
C ALA A 98 -5.07 4.73 4.03
N MET A 99 -5.80 5.75 4.42
CA MET A 99 -6.81 6.37 3.57
C MET A 99 -6.31 7.70 3.04
N ILE A 100 -6.55 7.96 1.75
CA ILE A 100 -6.21 9.23 1.11
C ILE A 100 -7.47 9.72 0.43
N THR A 101 -7.99 10.88 0.85
CA THR A 101 -9.28 11.31 0.35
C THR A 101 -9.40 12.83 0.26
N ALA A 102 -10.26 13.30 -0.65
CA ALA A 102 -10.63 14.71 -0.74
C ALA A 102 -11.65 15.09 0.35
N TYR A 103 -12.19 14.11 1.07
CA TYR A 103 -13.25 14.32 2.05
C TYR A 103 -12.67 14.20 3.46
N GLY A 104 -11.83 15.18 3.82
CA GLY A 104 -10.98 15.12 4.99
C GLY A 104 -11.55 15.77 6.23
N SER A 105 -12.83 15.54 6.55
CA SER A 105 -13.37 16.03 7.82
C SER A 105 -12.86 15.20 8.98
N LEU A 106 -12.99 15.75 10.20
CA LEU A 106 -12.62 15.01 11.38
C LEU A 106 -13.41 13.71 11.50
N ASP A 107 -14.70 13.76 11.19
CA ASP A 107 -15.55 12.57 11.26
C ASP A 107 -15.06 11.49 10.29
N THR A 108 -14.63 11.89 9.10
CA THR A 108 -14.10 10.97 8.10
C THR A 108 -12.82 10.30 8.61
N ALA A 109 -11.93 11.10 9.21
CA ALA A 109 -10.68 10.57 9.74
C ALA A 109 -10.95 9.59 10.88
N ILE A 110 -11.85 9.93 11.78
CA ILE A 110 -12.23 9.05 12.89
C ILE A 110 -12.81 7.74 12.35
N GLY A 111 -13.69 7.84 11.35
CA GLY A 111 -14.28 6.65 10.76
C GLY A 111 -13.24 5.73 10.15
N ALA A 112 -12.26 6.30 9.44
CA ALA A 112 -11.19 5.51 8.83
C ALA A 112 -10.36 4.78 9.89
N LEU A 113 -9.98 5.49 10.95
CA LEU A 113 -9.18 4.91 12.02
C LEU A 113 -9.94 3.85 12.78
N LYS A 114 -11.24 4.08 13.05
CA LYS A 114 -12.08 3.08 13.71
C LYS A 114 -12.25 1.82 12.86
N ALA A 115 -12.27 1.96 11.55
CA ALA A 115 -12.39 0.82 10.65
C ALA A 115 -11.10 0.01 10.60
N GLY A 116 -9.98 0.59 11.04
CA GLY A 116 -8.72 -0.12 11.10
C GLY A 116 -7.58 0.50 10.30
N ALA A 117 -7.81 1.65 9.66
CA ALA A 117 -6.72 2.35 8.97
C ALA A 117 -5.73 2.86 10.01
N PHE A 118 -4.44 2.77 9.69
CA PHE A 118 -3.44 3.25 10.65
C PHE A 118 -3.20 4.74 10.52
N ASP A 119 -3.58 5.34 9.40
CA ASP A 119 -3.38 6.77 9.17
C ASP A 119 -4.29 7.27 8.07
N PHE A 120 -4.22 8.55 7.78
CA PHE A 120 -5.18 9.27 6.97
C PHE A 120 -4.50 10.50 6.36
N LEU A 121 -4.70 10.72 5.07
CA LEU A 121 -4.23 11.91 4.37
C LEU A 121 -5.35 12.54 3.59
N THR A 122 -5.32 13.88 3.46
CA THR A 122 -6.28 14.59 2.64
C THR A 122 -5.63 14.98 1.30
N LYS A 123 -6.44 15.05 0.26
CA LYS A 123 -6.00 15.59 -1.03
C LYS A 123 -6.15 17.11 -1.00
N PRO A 124 -5.25 17.86 -1.62
CA PRO A 124 -4.12 17.41 -2.43
C PRO A 124 -3.03 16.79 -1.56
N VAL A 125 -2.35 15.79 -2.10
CA VAL A 125 -1.41 14.99 -1.34
C VAL A 125 -0.12 15.78 -1.09
N ASP A 126 0.26 15.92 0.18
CA ASP A 126 1.55 16.47 0.56
C ASP A 126 2.57 15.33 0.48
N LEU A 127 3.52 15.44 -0.43
CA LEU A 127 4.45 14.35 -0.69
C LEU A 127 5.36 14.05 0.50
N ASN A 128 5.73 15.07 1.29
CA ASN A 128 6.52 14.82 2.49
C ASN A 128 5.72 14.01 3.52
N ARG A 129 4.47 14.39 3.69
CA ARG A 129 3.58 13.67 4.60
C ARG A 129 3.35 12.24 4.12
N LEU A 130 3.19 12.06 2.81
CA LEU A 130 3.03 10.73 2.23
C LEU A 130 4.25 9.86 2.49
N ARG A 131 5.44 10.40 2.29
CA ARG A 131 6.67 9.64 2.54
C ARG A 131 6.79 9.22 3.99
N GLU A 132 6.44 10.09 4.92
CA GLU A 132 6.44 9.76 6.35
C GLU A 132 5.46 8.64 6.65
N LEU A 133 4.28 8.73 6.07
CA LEU A 133 3.24 7.72 6.27
C LEU A 133 3.70 6.37 5.73
N VAL A 134 4.28 6.35 4.53
CA VAL A 134 4.77 5.13 3.93
C VAL A 134 5.88 4.51 4.79
N SER A 135 6.82 5.33 5.25
CA SER A 135 7.91 4.84 6.09
C SER A 135 7.39 4.23 7.38
N THR A 136 6.40 4.87 7.98
CA THR A 136 5.76 4.35 9.20
C THR A 136 5.09 2.99 8.92
N ALA A 137 4.36 2.91 7.82
CA ALA A 137 3.66 1.67 7.46
C ALA A 137 4.63 0.52 7.26
N LEU A 138 5.74 0.77 6.60
CA LEU A 138 6.71 -0.28 6.34
C LEU A 138 7.37 -0.77 7.63
N ARG A 139 7.56 0.12 8.60
CA ARG A 139 8.07 -0.28 9.92
C ARG A 139 7.06 -1.13 10.67
N LEU A 140 5.77 -0.78 10.59
CA LEU A 140 4.73 -1.57 11.22
C LEU A 140 4.64 -2.97 10.61
N ARG A 141 4.90 -3.08 9.31
CA ARG A 141 4.81 -4.34 8.59
C ARG A 141 6.02 -5.23 8.84
N ALA A 142 7.14 -4.69 9.25
CA ALA A 142 8.39 -5.43 9.41
C ALA A 142 8.49 -6.05 10.80
N PRO A 143 8.06 -7.30 10.99
CA PRO A 143 8.04 -7.90 12.33
C PRO A 143 9.42 -8.07 12.94
N ASP A 144 10.44 -8.32 12.12
CA ASP A 144 11.78 -8.48 12.65
C ASP A 144 12.29 -7.20 13.29
N ALA A 145 12.01 -6.07 12.66
CA ALA A 145 12.39 -4.80 13.22
C ALA A 145 11.66 -4.54 14.54
N ALA A 146 10.39 -4.91 14.62
CA ALA A 146 9.62 -4.76 15.83
C ALA A 146 10.18 -5.63 16.95
N LEU A 147 10.55 -6.86 16.64
CA LEU A 147 11.12 -7.74 17.64
C LEU A 147 12.44 -7.24 18.16
N MET A 148 13.25 -6.67 17.30
CA MET A 148 14.55 -6.14 17.71
C MET A 148 14.43 -4.85 18.48
N ALA A 149 13.33 -4.16 18.33
CA ALA A 149 13.10 -2.92 19.07
C ALA A 149 12.67 -3.17 20.51
N VAL A 150 12.33 -4.40 20.84
CA VAL A 150 11.90 -4.76 22.19
C VAL A 150 13.01 -5.50 22.89
N PRO A 151 13.73 -4.83 23.77
CA PRO A 151 14.85 -5.46 24.49
C PRO A 151 14.42 -6.59 25.39
#